data_d1e9babc23bfda7fbb7f7c8f756b4986
#
_entry.id   d1e9babc23bfda7fbb7f7c8f756b4986
#
_cell.length_a   1.000
_cell.length_b   1.000
_cell.length_c   1.000
_cell.angle_alpha   90.00
_cell.angle_beta   90.00
_cell.angle_gamma   90.00
#
_symmetry.space_group_name_H-M   'P 1'
#
loop_
_entity.id
_entity.type
_entity.pdbx_description
1 polymer ?
#
loop_
_entity_poly.entity_id
_entity_poly.type
_entity_poly.pdbx_seq_one_letter_code
_entity_poly.pdbx_strand_id
1 'polypeptide(L)'
;MPAQAYAGKECVCQLRKGMCDQSCVQGMLDTPFYIACLRLTGRRCLVVGAGDVGLEKIEGLLACDAEVHVIAPEACDGVRALAEAGDVEWTGRPFAPGDLEGHFVAIAATASTETNIAVFEEAERRAMLCNVVDVPPLCSFILPAIVRSGPIAIAISTAGASPALAKRMKREIAELYGPEHAELAAILNDARGWAKATLPTFADRRDFFEAIVNGEPDPIELLRAGDRAGVERLVADRQAAAERAAAA
;
A
#
# COMPACT_ATOMS: atom_id res chain seq x y z
N MET A 1 -16.29 -23.36 -9.74
CA MET A 1 -17.43 -22.56 -10.24
C MET A 1 -16.84 -21.36 -10.98
N PRO A 2 -16.89 -21.27 -12.33
CA PRO A 2 -16.23 -20.21 -13.09
C PRO A 2 -17.22 -19.18 -13.64
N ALA A 3 -18.17 -18.68 -12.84
CA ALA A 3 -19.16 -17.71 -13.31
C ALA A 3 -18.77 -16.24 -13.07
N GLN A 4 -17.79 -15.95 -12.21
CA GLN A 4 -17.41 -14.56 -11.85
C GLN A 4 -16.35 -13.93 -12.75
N ALA A 5 -15.59 -14.72 -13.51
CA ALA A 5 -14.59 -14.20 -14.44
C ALA A 5 -15.19 -13.55 -15.71
N TYR A 6 -16.50 -13.70 -15.95
CA TYR A 6 -17.17 -13.17 -17.14
C TYR A 6 -17.73 -11.74 -16.99
N ALA A 7 -17.98 -11.28 -15.78
CA ALA A 7 -18.52 -9.93 -15.55
C ALA A 7 -17.56 -8.82 -16.05
N GLY A 8 -16.26 -9.01 -15.90
CA GLY A 8 -15.26 -8.04 -16.36
C GLY A 8 -15.20 -7.85 -17.89
N LYS A 9 -15.43 -8.91 -18.66
CA LYS A 9 -15.38 -8.83 -20.15
C LYS A 9 -16.58 -8.10 -20.75
N GLU A 10 -17.76 -8.22 -20.17
CA GLU A 10 -18.94 -7.48 -20.61
C GLU A 10 -18.80 -5.99 -20.33
N CYS A 11 -18.21 -5.63 -19.20
CA CYS A 11 -17.96 -4.24 -18.83
C CYS A 11 -16.96 -3.54 -19.76
N VAL A 12 -15.88 -4.19 -20.15
CA VAL A 12 -14.91 -3.65 -21.13
C VAL A 12 -15.56 -3.40 -22.48
N CYS A 13 -16.46 -4.29 -22.93
CA CYS A 13 -17.23 -4.12 -24.16
C CYS A 13 -18.18 -2.91 -24.09
N GLN A 14 -18.75 -2.62 -22.91
CA GLN A 14 -19.66 -1.50 -22.71
C GLN A 14 -18.89 -0.17 -22.65
N LEU A 15 -17.70 -0.13 -22.02
CA LEU A 15 -16.83 1.04 -22.03
C LEU A 15 -16.39 1.43 -23.45
N ARG A 16 -16.06 0.46 -24.31
CA ARG A 16 -15.74 0.70 -25.73
C ARG A 16 -16.90 1.32 -26.51
N LYS A 17 -18.15 1.09 -26.09
CA LYS A 17 -19.36 1.66 -26.71
C LYS A 17 -19.82 2.96 -26.05
N GLY A 18 -19.11 3.47 -25.04
CA GLY A 18 -19.51 4.67 -24.28
C GLY A 18 -20.75 4.45 -23.39
N MET A 19 -21.09 3.20 -23.07
CA MET A 19 -22.30 2.82 -22.33
C MET A 19 -21.92 2.10 -21.01
N CYS A 20 -21.12 2.75 -20.15
CA CYS A 20 -20.95 2.24 -18.79
C CYS A 20 -22.12 2.72 -17.93
N ASP A 21 -23.04 1.83 -17.56
CA ASP A 21 -24.14 2.16 -16.66
C ASP A 21 -23.76 1.89 -15.19
N GLN A 22 -24.61 2.36 -14.28
CA GLN A 22 -24.42 2.23 -12.83
C GLN A 22 -24.36 0.77 -12.35
N SER A 23 -24.84 -0.21 -13.13
CA SER A 23 -24.81 -1.63 -12.78
C SER A 23 -23.40 -2.22 -12.71
N CYS A 24 -22.46 -1.72 -13.53
CA CYS A 24 -21.06 -2.12 -13.49
C CYS A 24 -20.35 -1.68 -12.19
N VAL A 25 -20.71 -0.49 -11.70
CA VAL A 25 -20.16 0.03 -10.43
C VAL A 25 -20.78 -0.72 -9.23
N GLN A 26 -22.07 -1.04 -9.31
CA GLN A 26 -22.78 -1.75 -8.26
C GLN A 26 -22.21 -3.16 -8.04
N GLY A 27 -21.93 -3.91 -9.09
CA GLY A 27 -21.32 -5.25 -8.98
C GLY A 27 -19.93 -5.25 -8.34
N MET A 28 -19.22 -4.12 -8.36
CA MET A 28 -17.93 -3.97 -7.70
C MET A 28 -18.06 -3.70 -6.19
N LEU A 29 -19.10 -2.98 -5.76
CA LEU A 29 -19.36 -2.72 -4.35
C LEU A 29 -19.72 -4.01 -3.58
N ASP A 30 -20.23 -5.03 -4.26
CA ASP A 30 -20.58 -6.33 -3.69
C ASP A 30 -19.40 -7.33 -3.69
N THR A 31 -18.25 -6.95 -4.27
CA THR A 31 -17.09 -7.83 -4.35
C THR A 31 -16.19 -7.65 -3.10
N PRO A 32 -15.97 -8.71 -2.30
CA PRO A 32 -15.04 -8.63 -1.19
C PRO A 32 -13.61 -8.53 -1.71
N PHE A 33 -12.89 -7.47 -1.29
CA PHE A 33 -11.47 -7.31 -1.60
C PHE A 33 -10.59 -8.06 -0.59
N TYR A 34 -9.58 -8.78 -1.10
CA TYR A 34 -8.52 -9.31 -0.27
C TYR A 34 -7.52 -8.20 0.07
N ILE A 35 -7.38 -7.86 1.36
CA ILE A 35 -6.46 -6.82 1.80
C ILE A 35 -5.07 -7.44 1.99
N ALA A 36 -4.10 -6.95 1.23
CA ALA A 36 -2.71 -7.40 1.27
C ALA A 36 -1.75 -6.21 1.23
N CYS A 37 -0.59 -6.37 1.84
CA CYS A 37 0.54 -5.47 1.69
C CYS A 37 1.50 -6.06 0.65
N LEU A 38 1.71 -5.35 -0.46
CA LEU A 38 2.65 -5.76 -1.50
C LEU A 38 4.06 -5.28 -1.15
N ARG A 39 5.04 -6.16 -1.27
CA ARG A 39 6.45 -5.79 -1.22
C ARG A 39 6.92 -5.42 -2.63
N LEU A 40 7.21 -4.14 -2.82
CA LEU A 40 7.61 -3.59 -4.11
C LEU A 40 9.11 -3.30 -4.22
N THR A 41 9.88 -3.45 -3.14
CA THR A 41 11.34 -3.24 -3.13
C THR A 41 12.03 -3.99 -4.28
N GLY A 42 12.66 -3.26 -5.19
CA GLY A 42 13.33 -3.79 -6.37
C GLY A 42 12.38 -4.45 -7.41
N ARG A 43 11.07 -4.16 -7.35
CA ARG A 43 10.12 -4.60 -8.36
C ARG A 43 9.87 -3.50 -9.37
N ARG A 44 9.96 -3.83 -10.65
CA ARG A 44 9.62 -2.90 -11.72
C ARG A 44 8.11 -2.67 -11.77
N CYS A 45 7.71 -1.41 -11.69
CA CYS A 45 6.32 -0.96 -11.75
C CYS A 45 6.16 0.02 -12.90
N LEU A 46 5.15 -0.18 -13.75
CA LEU A 46 4.86 0.71 -14.87
C LEU A 46 3.76 1.70 -14.51
N VAL A 47 3.98 2.98 -14.79
CA VAL A 47 2.95 4.02 -14.79
C VAL A 47 2.78 4.55 -16.21
N VAL A 48 1.59 4.42 -16.77
CA VAL A 48 1.23 4.98 -18.06
C VAL A 48 0.44 6.27 -17.83
N GLY A 49 1.07 7.39 -18.21
CA GLY A 49 0.58 8.74 -17.92
C GLY A 49 1.41 9.45 -16.87
N ALA A 50 1.84 10.68 -17.16
CA ALA A 50 2.78 11.46 -16.36
C ALA A 50 2.24 12.88 -16.03
N GLY A 51 0.92 13.03 -15.88
CA GLY A 51 0.28 14.21 -15.31
C GLY A 51 0.28 14.17 -13.77
N ASP A 52 -0.39 15.12 -13.12
CA ASP A 52 -0.43 15.24 -11.65
C ASP A 52 -0.95 13.97 -10.97
N VAL A 53 -1.95 13.29 -11.55
CA VAL A 53 -2.47 12.02 -11.03
C VAL A 53 -1.43 10.91 -11.17
N GLY A 54 -0.71 10.87 -12.30
CA GLY A 54 0.41 9.94 -12.51
C GLY A 54 1.52 10.17 -11.49
N LEU A 55 1.89 11.43 -11.22
CA LEU A 55 2.89 11.81 -10.22
C LEU A 55 2.53 11.28 -8.83
N GLU A 56 1.27 11.46 -8.37
CA GLU A 56 0.81 10.91 -7.09
C GLU A 56 1.02 9.39 -6.99
N LYS A 57 0.78 8.65 -8.09
CA LYS A 57 0.97 7.20 -8.10
C LYS A 57 2.45 6.81 -8.13
N ILE A 58 3.26 7.55 -8.88
CA ILE A 58 4.71 7.40 -8.91
C ILE A 58 5.31 7.57 -7.51
N GLU A 59 4.98 8.66 -6.82
CA GLU A 59 5.44 8.93 -5.44
C GLU A 59 5.02 7.81 -4.47
N GLY A 60 3.79 7.29 -4.62
CA GLY A 60 3.31 6.16 -3.82
C GLY A 60 4.09 4.86 -4.04
N LEU A 61 4.55 4.61 -5.27
CA LEU A 61 5.38 3.45 -5.61
C LEU A 61 6.82 3.63 -5.11
N LEU A 62 7.41 4.82 -5.30
CA LEU A 62 8.75 5.18 -4.81
C LEU A 62 8.83 5.07 -3.28
N ALA A 63 7.79 5.47 -2.56
CA ALA A 63 7.69 5.31 -1.10
C ALA A 63 7.67 3.84 -0.63
N CYS A 64 7.58 2.89 -1.57
CA CYS A 64 7.65 1.44 -1.34
C CYS A 64 8.91 0.81 -1.95
N ASP A 65 9.92 1.62 -2.28
CA ASP A 65 11.20 1.21 -2.91
C ASP A 65 10.99 0.45 -4.24
N ALA A 66 9.96 0.80 -5.02
CA ALA A 66 9.74 0.24 -6.35
C ALA A 66 10.67 0.88 -7.38
N GLU A 67 11.06 0.11 -8.39
CA GLU A 67 11.71 0.62 -9.61
C GLU A 67 10.61 1.11 -10.56
N VAL A 68 10.46 2.44 -10.68
CA VAL A 68 9.35 3.02 -11.42
C VAL A 68 9.77 3.37 -12.83
N HIS A 69 9.06 2.79 -13.81
CA HIS A 69 9.11 3.16 -15.22
C HIS A 69 7.86 3.94 -15.59
N VAL A 70 8.02 5.06 -16.27
CA VAL A 70 6.91 5.94 -16.70
C VAL A 70 6.87 6.00 -18.22
N ILE A 71 5.71 5.76 -18.81
CA ILE A 71 5.50 5.92 -20.24
C ILE A 71 4.42 6.99 -20.47
N ALA A 72 4.83 8.10 -21.09
CA ALA A 72 3.94 9.18 -21.48
C ALA A 72 4.61 10.07 -22.53
N PRO A 73 3.89 10.59 -23.54
CA PRO A 73 4.46 11.52 -24.53
C PRO A 73 4.97 12.81 -23.87
N GLU A 74 4.26 13.29 -22.84
CA GLU A 74 4.57 14.48 -22.08
C GLU A 74 4.52 14.18 -20.60
N ALA A 75 5.31 14.91 -19.80
CA ALA A 75 5.34 14.77 -18.35
C ALA A 75 5.17 16.13 -17.67
N CYS A 76 4.50 16.18 -16.51
CA CYS A 76 4.47 17.36 -15.65
C CYS A 76 5.87 17.60 -15.05
N ASP A 77 6.08 18.80 -14.51
CA ASP A 77 7.39 19.20 -14.00
C ASP A 77 7.89 18.29 -12.86
N GLY A 78 6.98 17.79 -12.03
CA GLY A 78 7.32 16.84 -10.96
C GLY A 78 7.90 15.53 -11.48
N VAL A 79 7.28 14.94 -12.52
CA VAL A 79 7.80 13.70 -13.13
C VAL A 79 9.12 13.93 -13.86
N ARG A 80 9.29 15.11 -14.52
CA ARG A 80 10.57 15.48 -15.14
C ARG A 80 11.69 15.58 -14.12
N ALA A 81 11.41 16.25 -12.99
CA ALA A 81 12.39 16.39 -11.91
C ALA A 81 12.82 15.03 -11.34
N LEU A 82 11.88 14.08 -11.13
CA LEU A 82 12.17 12.71 -10.70
C LEU A 82 13.01 11.96 -11.74
N ALA A 83 12.73 12.13 -13.03
CA ALA A 83 13.51 11.49 -14.09
C ALA A 83 14.93 12.07 -14.20
N GLU A 84 15.09 13.41 -14.06
CA GLU A 84 16.39 14.07 -14.04
C GLU A 84 17.22 13.66 -12.81
N ALA A 85 16.58 13.45 -11.66
CA ALA A 85 17.24 12.93 -10.45
C ALA A 85 17.63 11.44 -10.57
N GLY A 86 17.06 10.72 -11.54
CA GLY A 86 17.30 9.28 -11.71
C GLY A 86 16.41 8.41 -10.82
N ASP A 87 15.41 8.99 -10.17
CA ASP A 87 14.46 8.27 -9.30
C ASP A 87 13.45 7.44 -10.10
N VAL A 88 13.18 7.83 -11.36
CA VAL A 88 12.31 7.10 -12.28
C VAL A 88 12.91 7.02 -13.67
N GLU A 89 12.57 5.98 -14.42
CA GLU A 89 12.85 5.87 -15.85
C GLU A 89 11.66 6.45 -16.62
N TRP A 90 11.83 7.58 -17.36
CA TRP A 90 10.76 8.15 -18.19
C TRP A 90 11.03 7.93 -19.67
N THR A 91 10.07 7.30 -20.35
CA THR A 91 10.06 7.10 -21.81
C THR A 91 9.03 8.04 -22.45
N GLY A 92 9.52 9.05 -23.17
CA GLY A 92 8.73 10.13 -23.79
C GLY A 92 8.00 9.71 -25.07
N ARG A 93 7.09 8.73 -25.00
CA ARG A 93 6.27 8.26 -26.12
C ARG A 93 4.91 7.73 -25.64
N PRO A 94 3.94 7.53 -26.57
CA PRO A 94 2.72 6.80 -26.24
C PRO A 94 2.99 5.37 -25.81
N PHE A 95 2.07 4.81 -25.01
CA PHE A 95 2.02 3.39 -24.67
C PHE A 95 1.87 2.53 -25.94
N ALA A 96 2.55 1.41 -25.98
CA ALA A 96 2.46 0.43 -27.05
C ALA A 96 2.32 -0.99 -26.50
N PRO A 97 1.67 -1.91 -27.23
CA PRO A 97 1.62 -3.32 -26.85
C PRO A 97 3.02 -3.90 -26.63
N GLY A 98 3.20 -4.62 -25.51
CA GLY A 98 4.49 -5.16 -25.08
C GLY A 98 5.14 -4.37 -23.94
N ASP A 99 4.73 -3.12 -23.69
CA ASP A 99 5.34 -2.27 -22.67
C ASP A 99 5.18 -2.80 -21.23
N LEU A 100 4.22 -3.69 -20.98
CA LEU A 100 4.05 -4.31 -19.68
C LEU A 100 5.06 -5.45 -19.41
N GLU A 101 5.84 -5.84 -20.40
CA GLU A 101 6.77 -6.95 -20.21
C GLU A 101 7.84 -6.64 -19.16
N GLY A 102 8.06 -7.59 -18.26
CA GLY A 102 9.04 -7.45 -17.17
C GLY A 102 8.58 -6.58 -15.99
N HIS A 103 7.35 -6.04 -16.00
CA HIS A 103 6.80 -5.29 -14.87
C HIS A 103 5.94 -6.18 -13.96
N PHE A 104 5.89 -5.81 -12.67
CA PHE A 104 5.10 -6.51 -11.66
C PHE A 104 3.71 -5.91 -11.46
N VAL A 105 3.61 -4.58 -11.54
CA VAL A 105 2.36 -3.81 -11.41
C VAL A 105 2.29 -2.80 -12.55
N ALA A 106 1.09 -2.58 -13.08
CA ALA A 106 0.78 -1.51 -14.02
C ALA A 106 -0.26 -0.55 -13.42
N ILE A 107 -0.03 0.75 -13.58
CA ILE A 107 -0.99 1.81 -13.26
C ILE A 107 -1.24 2.64 -14.51
N ALA A 108 -2.50 2.74 -14.94
CA ALA A 108 -2.90 3.61 -16.04
C ALA A 108 -3.54 4.88 -15.47
N ALA A 109 -2.88 6.02 -15.68
CA ALA A 109 -3.27 7.34 -15.21
C ALA A 109 -3.32 8.34 -16.38
N THR A 110 -3.94 7.94 -17.51
CA THR A 110 -4.05 8.78 -18.70
C THR A 110 -5.47 9.32 -18.88
N ALA A 111 -5.59 10.44 -19.63
CA ALA A 111 -6.88 10.94 -20.06
C ALA A 111 -7.49 10.13 -21.23
N SER A 112 -6.70 9.26 -21.88
CA SER A 112 -7.17 8.45 -22.99
C SER A 112 -7.81 7.15 -22.51
N THR A 113 -9.12 7.05 -22.63
CA THR A 113 -9.87 5.82 -22.33
C THR A 113 -9.37 4.63 -23.16
N GLU A 114 -9.00 4.86 -24.44
CA GLU A 114 -8.49 3.81 -25.32
C GLU A 114 -7.15 3.27 -24.80
N THR A 115 -6.23 4.15 -24.41
CA THR A 115 -4.95 3.74 -23.81
C THR A 115 -5.16 2.97 -22.50
N ASN A 116 -6.05 3.46 -21.64
CA ASN A 116 -6.35 2.82 -20.35
C ASN A 116 -6.90 1.39 -20.56
N ILE A 117 -7.80 1.20 -21.53
CA ILE A 117 -8.32 -0.12 -21.89
C ILE A 117 -7.20 -1.02 -22.45
N ALA A 118 -6.33 -0.49 -23.31
CA ALA A 118 -5.24 -1.27 -23.88
C ALA A 118 -4.25 -1.76 -22.81
N VAL A 119 -3.91 -0.91 -21.84
CA VAL A 119 -3.09 -1.27 -20.66
C VAL A 119 -3.77 -2.38 -19.87
N PHE A 120 -5.05 -2.24 -19.54
CA PHE A 120 -5.79 -3.23 -18.78
C PHE A 120 -5.86 -4.59 -19.52
N GLU A 121 -6.23 -4.58 -20.81
CA GLU A 121 -6.31 -5.81 -21.61
C GLU A 121 -4.97 -6.53 -21.71
N GLU A 122 -3.87 -5.80 -21.81
CA GLU A 122 -2.54 -6.41 -21.79
C GLU A 122 -2.20 -6.97 -20.41
N ALA A 123 -2.51 -6.26 -19.34
CA ALA A 123 -2.29 -6.72 -17.97
C ALA A 123 -3.09 -8.00 -17.67
N GLU A 124 -4.36 -8.08 -18.10
CA GLU A 124 -5.19 -9.28 -17.96
C GLU A 124 -4.58 -10.48 -18.69
N ARG A 125 -4.10 -10.28 -19.94
CA ARG A 125 -3.45 -11.36 -20.69
C ARG A 125 -2.18 -11.89 -20.02
N ARG A 126 -1.50 -11.04 -19.24
CA ARG A 126 -0.26 -11.36 -18.52
C ARG A 126 -0.50 -11.82 -17.08
N ALA A 127 -1.76 -11.86 -16.60
CA ALA A 127 -2.12 -12.09 -15.20
C ALA A 127 -1.39 -11.11 -14.24
N MET A 128 -1.24 -9.86 -14.67
CA MET A 128 -0.54 -8.79 -13.96
C MET A 128 -1.53 -7.95 -13.14
N LEU A 129 -1.08 -7.43 -11.99
CA LEU A 129 -1.85 -6.46 -11.21
C LEU A 129 -1.95 -5.15 -11.98
N CYS A 130 -3.18 -4.69 -12.24
CA CYS A 130 -3.47 -3.46 -12.95
C CYS A 130 -4.45 -2.58 -12.17
N ASN A 131 -4.16 -1.28 -12.12
CA ASN A 131 -5.07 -0.25 -11.61
C ASN A 131 -5.25 0.82 -12.68
N VAL A 132 -6.45 1.00 -13.16
CA VAL A 132 -6.83 2.13 -14.02
C VAL A 132 -7.49 3.18 -13.14
N VAL A 133 -6.86 4.35 -13.04
CA VAL A 133 -7.32 5.41 -12.15
C VAL A 133 -8.72 5.87 -12.54
N ASP A 134 -9.58 5.99 -11.54
CA ASP A 134 -11.00 6.39 -11.65
C ASP A 134 -11.88 5.49 -12.51
N VAL A 135 -11.39 4.29 -12.89
CA VAL A 135 -12.16 3.32 -13.68
C VAL A 135 -12.18 1.95 -12.97
N PRO A 136 -12.96 1.80 -11.87
CA PRO A 136 -12.99 0.58 -11.06
C PRO A 136 -13.14 -0.73 -11.84
N PRO A 137 -14.00 -0.82 -12.88
CA PRO A 137 -14.13 -2.06 -13.66
C PRO A 137 -12.88 -2.49 -14.41
N LEU A 138 -11.89 -1.61 -14.56
CA LEU A 138 -10.59 -1.90 -15.18
C LEU A 138 -9.48 -2.03 -14.13
N CYS A 139 -9.83 -2.49 -12.91
CA CYS A 139 -8.89 -2.64 -11.81
C CYS A 139 -8.90 -4.07 -11.30
N SER A 140 -7.73 -4.75 -11.30
CA SER A 140 -7.56 -6.00 -10.56
C SER A 140 -7.23 -5.78 -9.09
N PHE A 141 -6.85 -4.56 -8.70
CA PHE A 141 -6.70 -4.11 -7.31
C PHE A 141 -7.06 -2.63 -7.18
N ILE A 142 -7.41 -2.21 -5.97
CA ILE A 142 -7.69 -0.81 -5.64
C ILE A 142 -6.66 -0.28 -4.64
N LEU A 143 -6.44 1.04 -4.67
CA LEU A 143 -5.59 1.71 -3.71
C LEU A 143 -6.48 2.29 -2.59
N PRO A 144 -6.42 1.77 -1.35
CA PRO A 144 -7.17 2.30 -0.23
C PRO A 144 -6.62 3.65 0.23
N ALA A 145 -7.38 4.40 1.02
CA ALA A 145 -6.83 5.51 1.77
C ALA A 145 -5.86 4.96 2.84
N ILE A 146 -4.66 5.54 2.96
CA ILE A 146 -3.62 5.03 3.85
C ILE A 146 -3.21 6.09 4.87
N VAL A 147 -3.18 5.72 6.16
CA VAL A 147 -2.47 6.45 7.22
C VAL A 147 -1.11 5.78 7.38
N ARG A 148 -0.04 6.58 7.37
CA ARG A 148 1.34 6.10 7.61
C ARG A 148 1.96 6.88 8.75
N SER A 149 2.59 6.16 9.70
CA SER A 149 3.39 6.73 10.78
C SER A 149 4.57 5.79 11.02
N GLY A 150 5.76 6.15 10.55
CA GLY A 150 6.93 5.27 10.57
C GLY A 150 6.63 3.90 9.92
N PRO A 151 6.86 2.78 10.64
CA PRO A 151 6.60 1.44 10.11
C PRO A 151 5.11 1.05 10.10
N ILE A 152 4.23 1.87 10.70
CA ILE A 152 2.80 1.59 10.78
C ILE A 152 2.12 2.05 9.50
N ALA A 153 1.29 1.18 8.92
CA ALA A 153 0.40 1.51 7.81
C ALA A 153 -1.00 0.98 8.11
N ILE A 154 -2.01 1.85 8.03
CA ILE A 154 -3.42 1.50 8.22
C ILE A 154 -4.15 1.79 6.91
N ALA A 155 -4.67 0.75 6.27
CA ALA A 155 -5.42 0.85 5.03
C ALA A 155 -6.92 0.95 5.31
N ILE A 156 -7.58 1.91 4.68
CA ILE A 156 -9.01 2.19 4.86
C ILE A 156 -9.69 2.06 3.50
N SER A 157 -10.55 1.06 3.38
CA SER A 157 -11.35 0.84 2.18
C SER A 157 -12.83 0.91 2.53
N THR A 158 -13.59 1.61 1.69
CA THR A 158 -15.06 1.58 1.71
C THR A 158 -15.61 0.77 0.54
N ALA A 159 -14.78 -0.06 -0.09
CA ALA A 159 -15.10 -0.82 -1.30
C ALA A 159 -15.69 0.07 -2.44
N GLY A 160 -15.26 1.34 -2.50
CA GLY A 160 -15.78 2.31 -3.47
C GLY A 160 -17.07 3.03 -3.04
N ALA A 161 -17.70 2.64 -1.92
CA ALA A 161 -18.96 3.21 -1.48
C ALA A 161 -18.88 4.72 -1.18
N SER A 162 -17.78 5.19 -0.57
CA SER A 162 -17.62 6.61 -0.26
C SER A 162 -16.16 7.06 -0.08
N PRO A 163 -15.56 7.64 -1.11
CA PRO A 163 -14.22 8.26 -0.98
C PRO A 163 -14.16 9.36 0.10
N ALA A 164 -15.26 10.12 0.28
CA ALA A 164 -15.36 11.15 1.31
C ALA A 164 -15.31 10.58 2.72
N LEU A 165 -15.99 9.44 2.95
CA LEU A 165 -15.95 8.72 4.23
C LEU A 165 -14.53 8.17 4.50
N ALA A 166 -13.90 7.57 3.49
CA ALA A 166 -12.52 7.09 3.63
C ALA A 166 -11.54 8.22 3.98
N LYS A 167 -11.67 9.41 3.36
CA LYS A 167 -10.87 10.60 3.69
C LYS A 167 -11.12 11.09 5.12
N ARG A 168 -12.38 11.08 5.58
CA ARG A 168 -12.72 11.45 6.95
C ARG A 168 -12.09 10.48 7.94
N MET A 169 -12.29 9.17 7.75
CA MET A 169 -11.70 8.12 8.59
C MET A 169 -10.17 8.20 8.62
N LYS A 170 -9.54 8.52 7.48
CA LYS A 170 -8.09 8.72 7.42
C LYS A 170 -7.62 9.82 8.39
N ARG A 171 -8.32 10.95 8.47
CA ARG A 171 -7.97 12.04 9.39
C ARG A 171 -8.15 11.61 10.85
N GLU A 172 -9.32 11.03 11.18
CA GLU A 172 -9.63 10.56 12.53
C GLU A 172 -8.62 9.50 13.01
N ILE A 173 -8.26 8.56 12.14
CA ILE A 173 -7.29 7.51 12.47
C ILE A 173 -5.86 8.10 12.60
N ALA A 174 -5.50 9.09 11.78
CA ALA A 174 -4.19 9.74 11.87
C ALA A 174 -4.01 10.51 13.20
N GLU A 175 -5.09 11.04 13.77
CA GLU A 175 -5.08 11.68 15.10
C GLU A 175 -4.94 10.67 16.25
N LEU A 176 -5.49 9.45 16.07
CA LEU A 176 -5.43 8.40 17.10
C LEU A 176 -4.09 7.66 17.13
N TYR A 177 -3.45 7.49 15.96
CA TYR A 177 -2.22 6.73 15.81
C TYR A 177 -1.07 7.64 15.36
N GLY A 178 -0.57 8.43 16.28
CA GLY A 178 0.47 9.43 16.09
C GLY A 178 1.90 8.86 16.07
N PRO A 179 2.90 9.76 16.15
CA PRO A 179 4.32 9.40 16.14
C PRO A 179 4.74 8.50 17.30
N GLU A 180 4.07 8.58 18.46
CA GLU A 180 4.33 7.73 19.62
C GLU A 180 4.14 6.24 19.31
N HIS A 181 3.15 5.89 18.50
CA HIS A 181 2.92 4.50 18.05
C HIS A 181 4.04 4.02 17.12
N ALA A 182 4.51 4.90 16.23
CA ALA A 182 5.64 4.60 15.35
C ALA A 182 6.92 4.39 16.14
N GLU A 183 7.14 5.21 17.17
CA GLU A 183 8.29 5.11 18.05
C GLU A 183 8.26 3.83 18.88
N LEU A 184 7.10 3.47 19.46
CA LEU A 184 6.93 2.19 20.14
C LEU A 184 7.22 1.02 19.20
N ALA A 185 6.70 1.05 17.97
CA ALA A 185 6.95 0.00 16.98
C ALA A 185 8.45 -0.15 16.65
N ALA A 186 9.20 0.96 16.60
CA ALA A 186 10.65 0.94 16.41
C ALA A 186 11.36 0.28 17.60
N ILE A 187 11.03 0.69 18.84
CA ILE A 187 11.59 0.10 20.07
C ILE A 187 11.33 -1.42 20.13
N LEU A 188 10.09 -1.84 19.81
CA LEU A 188 9.73 -3.26 19.79
C LEU A 188 10.49 -4.02 18.69
N ASN A 189 10.74 -3.39 17.54
CA ASN A 189 11.54 -4.00 16.47
C ASN A 189 12.99 -4.22 16.90
N ASP A 190 13.59 -3.28 17.62
CA ASP A 190 14.95 -3.39 18.14
C ASP A 190 15.08 -4.54 19.16
N ALA A 191 14.04 -4.78 19.96
CA ALA A 191 13.99 -5.90 20.90
C ALA A 191 13.85 -7.28 20.23
N ARG A 192 13.47 -7.34 18.92
CA ARG A 192 13.22 -8.63 18.22
C ARG A 192 14.44 -9.52 18.12
N GLY A 193 15.62 -8.94 17.93
CA GLY A 193 16.87 -9.69 17.85
C GLY A 193 17.13 -10.47 19.12
N TRP A 194 17.07 -9.78 20.26
CA TRP A 194 17.19 -10.38 21.59
C TRP A 194 16.12 -11.45 21.84
N ALA A 195 14.84 -11.13 21.57
CA ALA A 195 13.74 -12.06 21.79
C ALA A 195 13.89 -13.36 20.98
N LYS A 196 14.37 -13.29 19.74
CA LYS A 196 14.64 -14.49 18.93
C LYS A 196 15.80 -15.32 19.46
N ALA A 197 16.83 -14.69 20.03
CA ALA A 197 18.00 -15.38 20.57
C ALA A 197 17.74 -16.02 21.94
N THR A 198 16.88 -15.39 22.76
CA THR A 198 16.70 -15.75 24.17
C THR A 198 15.43 -16.56 24.41
N LEU A 199 14.33 -16.27 23.67
CA LEU A 199 13.02 -16.89 23.89
C LEU A 199 12.78 -18.00 22.86
N PRO A 200 12.76 -19.29 23.28
CA PRO A 200 12.80 -20.42 22.35
C PRO A 200 11.50 -20.61 21.56
N THR A 201 10.32 -20.37 22.19
CA THR A 201 9.05 -20.65 21.56
C THR A 201 8.39 -19.39 20.98
N PHE A 202 7.44 -19.59 20.08
CA PHE A 202 6.60 -18.50 19.60
C PHE A 202 5.74 -17.90 20.73
N ALA A 203 5.24 -18.75 21.63
CA ALA A 203 4.43 -18.32 22.76
C ALA A 203 5.21 -17.39 23.70
N ASP A 204 6.45 -17.74 24.07
CA ASP A 204 7.29 -16.91 24.93
C ASP A 204 7.54 -15.53 24.30
N ARG A 205 7.82 -15.49 23.00
CA ARG A 205 8.02 -14.23 22.27
C ARG A 205 6.76 -13.39 22.21
N ARG A 206 5.61 -14.02 21.95
CA ARG A 206 4.30 -13.33 21.97
C ARG A 206 4.05 -12.73 23.33
N ASP A 207 4.14 -13.53 24.40
CA ASP A 207 3.83 -13.11 25.75
C ASP A 207 4.78 -11.99 26.23
N PHE A 208 6.05 -12.03 25.82
CA PHE A 208 7.01 -10.96 26.06
C PHE A 208 6.56 -9.63 25.42
N PHE A 209 6.21 -9.63 24.12
CA PHE A 209 5.78 -8.41 23.45
C PHE A 209 4.41 -7.91 23.93
N GLU A 210 3.47 -8.80 24.23
CA GLU A 210 2.18 -8.45 24.83
C GLU A 210 2.35 -7.80 26.20
N ALA A 211 3.27 -8.28 27.01
CA ALA A 211 3.56 -7.69 28.33
C ALA A 211 4.19 -6.30 28.25
N ILE A 212 4.83 -5.94 27.14
CA ILE A 212 5.33 -4.57 26.91
C ILE A 212 4.20 -3.69 26.41
N VAL A 213 3.48 -4.12 25.35
CA VAL A 213 2.44 -3.32 24.70
C VAL A 213 1.28 -3.00 25.64
N ASN A 214 0.94 -3.95 26.52
CA ASN A 214 -0.12 -3.78 27.55
C ASN A 214 0.47 -3.55 28.95
N GLY A 215 1.70 -3.03 29.01
CA GLY A 215 2.41 -2.83 30.28
C GLY A 215 1.88 -1.64 31.08
N GLU A 216 2.19 -1.67 32.39
CA GLU A 216 2.01 -0.53 33.28
C GLU A 216 3.42 -0.05 33.73
N PRO A 217 3.72 1.24 33.57
CA PRO A 217 2.89 2.30 32.93
C PRO A 217 2.70 2.07 31.42
N ASP A 218 1.60 2.62 30.86
CA ASP A 218 1.29 2.50 29.42
C ASP A 218 2.43 3.09 28.56
N PRO A 219 3.06 2.31 27.69
CA PRO A 219 4.19 2.77 26.85
C PRO A 219 3.79 3.90 25.89
N ILE A 220 2.55 3.95 25.41
CA ILE A 220 2.07 5.03 24.54
C ILE A 220 1.97 6.33 25.33
N GLU A 221 1.45 6.31 26.57
CA GLU A 221 1.37 7.50 27.41
C GLU A 221 2.76 8.01 27.82
N LEU A 222 3.71 7.11 28.09
CA LEU A 222 5.10 7.49 28.34
C LEU A 222 5.69 8.23 27.13
N LEU A 223 5.50 7.71 25.91
CA LEU A 223 6.01 8.34 24.69
C LEU A 223 5.31 9.68 24.40
N ARG A 224 4.02 9.80 24.65
CA ARG A 224 3.29 11.08 24.58
C ARG A 224 3.85 12.14 25.55
N ALA A 225 4.29 11.70 26.71
CA ALA A 225 4.96 12.56 27.68
C ALA A 225 6.44 12.82 27.35
N GLY A 226 7.00 12.23 26.29
CA GLY A 226 8.41 12.34 25.92
C GLY A 226 9.35 11.46 26.74
N ASP A 227 8.82 10.54 27.56
CA ASP A 227 9.63 9.62 28.40
C ASP A 227 9.96 8.32 27.66
N ARG A 228 10.75 8.44 26.56
CA ARG A 228 11.30 7.29 25.84
C ARG A 228 12.11 6.38 26.77
N ALA A 229 12.90 6.96 27.69
CA ALA A 229 13.69 6.19 28.63
C ALA A 229 12.82 5.33 29.57
N GLY A 230 11.61 5.77 29.88
CA GLY A 230 10.62 4.97 30.63
C GLY A 230 10.21 3.71 29.89
N VAL A 231 9.98 3.81 28.58
CA VAL A 231 9.66 2.64 27.73
C VAL A 231 10.86 1.72 27.61
N GLU A 232 12.06 2.25 27.43
CA GLU A 232 13.29 1.43 27.36
C GLU A 232 13.54 0.67 28.67
N ARG A 233 13.28 1.31 29.83
CA ARG A 233 13.29 0.62 31.15
C ARG A 233 12.25 -0.48 31.21
N LEU A 234 11.01 -0.23 30.78
CA LEU A 234 9.95 -1.24 30.74
C LEU A 234 10.38 -2.47 29.92
N VAL A 235 11.00 -2.25 28.74
CA VAL A 235 11.53 -3.34 27.90
C VAL A 235 12.62 -4.11 28.63
N ALA A 236 13.60 -3.42 29.25
CA ALA A 236 14.68 -4.06 29.99
C ALA A 236 14.19 -4.88 31.18
N ASP A 237 13.20 -4.38 31.92
CA ASP A 237 12.60 -5.13 33.05
C ASP A 237 11.90 -6.40 32.58
N ARG A 238 11.21 -6.38 31.42
CA ARG A 238 10.59 -7.55 30.82
C ARG A 238 11.63 -8.54 30.30
N GLN A 239 12.74 -8.07 29.74
CA GLN A 239 13.87 -8.91 29.34
C GLN A 239 14.46 -9.64 30.54
N ALA A 240 14.78 -8.91 31.60
CA ALA A 240 15.32 -9.50 32.81
C ALA A 240 14.37 -10.50 33.50
N ALA A 241 13.06 -10.24 33.44
CA ALA A 241 12.06 -11.18 33.97
C ALA A 241 12.01 -12.47 33.15
N ALA A 242 12.06 -12.38 31.81
CA ALA A 242 12.06 -13.53 30.91
C ALA A 242 13.33 -14.38 31.07
N GLU A 243 14.51 -13.74 31.21
CA GLU A 243 15.76 -14.46 31.48
C GLU A 243 15.74 -15.24 32.79
N ARG A 244 15.18 -14.65 33.86
CA ARG A 244 15.01 -15.34 35.14
C ARG A 244 14.08 -16.56 35.03
N ALA A 245 13.00 -16.42 34.25
CA ALA A 245 12.05 -17.52 34.02
C ALA A 245 12.68 -18.66 33.21
N ALA A 246 13.54 -18.34 32.25
CA ALA A 246 14.25 -19.33 31.43
C ALA A 246 15.38 -20.05 32.22
N ALA A 247 15.89 -19.47 33.30
CA ALA A 247 16.94 -20.04 34.13
C ALA A 247 16.40 -20.89 35.31
N ALA A 248 15.07 -20.89 35.55
CA ALA A 248 14.40 -21.65 36.63
C ALA A 248 13.83 -22.97 36.11
#